data_02859790fd6f1acf849cfea42fd633cd
#
_entry.id   02859790fd6f1acf849cfea42fd633cd
#
_cell.length_a   1.000
_cell.length_b   1.000
_cell.length_c   1.000
_cell.angle_alpha   90.00
_cell.angle_beta   90.00
_cell.angle_gamma   90.00
#
_symmetry.space_group_name_H-M   'P 1'
#
loop_
_entity.id
_entity.type
_entity.pdbx_description
1 polymer ?
#
loop_
_entity_poly.entity_id
_entity_poly.type
_entity_poly.pdbx_seq_one_letter_code
_entity_poly.pdbx_strand_id
1 'polypeptide(L)'
;GIRWIDAVDPSDKGAYAIGWLPESGERHKGLVSHPGSLSLKPGEHKTFTRYITVGNSPAEALGEVFKYTNKSSSEVSIEIKNSTTALINLTSKGSSWPAYPSEKGKTTFSLPEGDYHIEIIDRGRKTVKQQITVNQKGTFKLQFELSALAGVAFDVRNAKDLSTPCKIQFSGTGKTATPNLGPQNRAHGCVDQWHSERGDFKVALDPGTYRFVITRGIEYNHLVREVTVKAGQFTKVSGTLKRLVNTKGWISTDFHNHSTPSGDNQCGTDDRIINLVAEHIEFAPTTEH
;
A
#
# COMPACT_ATOMS: atom_id res chain seq x y z
N GLY A 1 1.09 10.20 -3.39
CA GLY A 1 1.57 10.22 -4.78
C GLY A 1 0.52 10.76 -5.72
N ILE A 2 0.94 11.36 -6.84
CA ILE A 2 0.02 11.90 -7.87
C ILE A 2 -0.57 10.72 -8.64
N ARG A 3 -1.88 10.70 -8.79
CA ARG A 3 -2.62 9.68 -9.55
C ARG A 3 -3.39 10.34 -10.67
N TRP A 4 -3.51 9.68 -11.79
CA TRP A 4 -4.22 10.19 -12.95
C TRP A 4 -5.19 9.16 -13.51
N ILE A 5 -6.23 9.65 -14.17
CA ILE A 5 -7.21 8.84 -14.90
C ILE A 5 -7.28 9.41 -16.31
N ASP A 6 -7.20 8.53 -17.28
CA ASP A 6 -7.52 8.81 -18.68
C ASP A 6 -8.92 8.28 -18.97
N ALA A 7 -9.80 9.14 -19.42
CA ALA A 7 -11.17 8.79 -19.77
C ALA A 7 -11.50 9.22 -21.20
N VAL A 8 -12.10 8.34 -21.96
CA VAL A 8 -12.59 8.64 -23.30
C VAL A 8 -13.99 9.22 -23.21
N ASP A 9 -14.35 10.12 -24.14
CA ASP A 9 -15.70 10.69 -24.24
C ASP A 9 -16.76 9.59 -24.23
N PRO A 10 -17.73 9.63 -23.31
CA PRO A 10 -18.77 8.61 -23.21
C PRO A 10 -19.74 8.56 -24.40
N SER A 11 -19.73 9.55 -25.29
CA SER A 11 -20.46 9.50 -26.56
C SER A 11 -19.87 8.49 -27.53
N ASP A 12 -18.59 8.13 -27.39
CA ASP A 12 -17.97 7.03 -28.10
C ASP A 12 -18.29 5.73 -27.34
N LYS A 13 -19.07 4.85 -27.95
CA LYS A 13 -19.41 3.54 -27.38
C LYS A 13 -18.13 2.74 -27.07
N GLY A 14 -17.67 2.78 -25.85
CA GLY A 14 -16.43 2.11 -25.43
C GLY A 14 -15.48 2.95 -24.58
N ALA A 15 -16.00 3.94 -23.85
CA ALA A 15 -15.22 4.76 -22.93
C ALA A 15 -14.62 3.93 -21.79
N TYR A 16 -13.31 4.09 -21.55
CA TYR A 16 -12.55 3.44 -20.47
C TYR A 16 -11.93 4.50 -19.56
N ALA A 17 -11.98 4.23 -18.26
CA ALA A 17 -11.15 4.93 -17.31
C ALA A 17 -9.91 4.06 -17.02
N ILE A 18 -8.72 4.59 -17.27
CA ILE A 18 -7.46 3.93 -16.92
C ILE A 18 -6.93 4.60 -15.67
N GLY A 19 -6.97 3.88 -14.54
CA GLY A 19 -6.38 4.34 -13.30
C GLY A 19 -4.96 3.79 -13.14
N TRP A 20 -3.97 4.66 -12.87
CA TRP A 20 -2.62 4.28 -12.52
C TRP A 20 -2.40 4.46 -11.02
N LEU A 21 -1.94 3.40 -10.34
CA LEU A 21 -1.58 3.42 -8.93
C LEU A 21 -0.05 3.29 -8.83
N PRO A 22 0.70 4.39 -8.70
CA PRO A 22 2.17 4.32 -8.65
C PRO A 22 2.70 3.58 -7.40
N GLU A 23 1.89 3.41 -6.37
CA GLU A 23 2.32 2.75 -5.12
C GLU A 23 2.31 1.22 -5.16
N SER A 24 1.66 0.59 -6.13
CA SER A 24 1.55 -0.87 -6.17
C SER A 24 2.73 -1.57 -6.81
N GLY A 25 3.64 -0.85 -7.47
CA GLY A 25 4.72 -1.46 -8.26
C GLY A 25 4.25 -2.35 -9.43
N GLU A 26 2.96 -2.60 -9.52
CA GLU A 26 2.37 -3.33 -10.61
C GLU A 26 2.21 -2.39 -11.81
N ARG A 27 2.90 -2.73 -12.90
CA ARG A 27 2.57 -2.18 -14.22
C ARG A 27 1.23 -2.79 -14.62
N HIS A 28 0.14 -2.14 -14.26
CA HIS A 28 -1.11 -2.43 -14.93
C HIS A 28 -0.91 -2.05 -16.40
N LYS A 29 -0.74 -3.05 -17.22
CA LYS A 29 -0.93 -2.89 -18.67
C LYS A 29 -2.38 -2.49 -18.83
N GLY A 30 -2.65 -1.20 -18.90
CA GLY A 30 -3.95 -0.68 -19.23
C GLY A 30 -4.36 -1.31 -20.55
N LEU A 31 -5.35 -2.17 -20.54
CA LEU A 31 -5.98 -2.62 -21.76
C LEU A 31 -6.67 -1.38 -22.35
N VAL A 32 -6.03 -0.76 -23.32
CA VAL A 32 -6.73 0.11 -24.23
C VAL A 32 -7.55 -0.82 -25.11
N SER A 33 -8.80 -1.08 -24.71
CA SER A 33 -9.73 -1.71 -25.60
C SER A 33 -10.04 -0.68 -26.71
N HIS A 34 -9.69 -1.02 -27.92
CA HIS A 34 -10.18 -0.26 -29.05
C HIS A 34 -11.67 -0.60 -29.25
N PRO A 35 -12.57 0.40 -29.31
CA PRO A 35 -13.87 0.17 -29.92
C PRO A 35 -13.56 -0.41 -31.31
N GLY A 36 -14.24 -1.44 -31.70
CA GLY A 36 -13.96 -2.25 -32.89
C GLY A 36 -13.45 -1.45 -34.10
N SER A 37 -12.90 -2.12 -35.07
CA SER A 37 -12.30 -1.48 -36.26
C SER A 37 -13.19 -0.37 -36.81
N LEU A 38 -12.71 0.86 -36.80
CA LEU A 38 -13.37 2.00 -37.42
C LEU A 38 -13.01 2.00 -38.93
N SER A 39 -14.00 1.82 -39.78
CA SER A 39 -13.83 2.03 -41.22
C SER A 39 -14.29 3.44 -41.59
N LEU A 40 -13.38 4.21 -42.17
CA LEU A 40 -13.68 5.54 -42.71
C LEU A 40 -13.61 5.47 -44.23
N LYS A 41 -14.58 6.11 -44.89
CA LYS A 41 -14.57 6.31 -46.35
C LYS A 41 -13.60 7.44 -46.69
N PRO A 42 -13.08 7.51 -47.95
CA PRO A 42 -12.28 8.62 -48.38
C PRO A 42 -12.97 9.98 -48.11
N GLY A 43 -12.27 10.88 -47.40
CA GLY A 43 -12.77 12.20 -47.01
C GLY A 43 -13.59 12.21 -45.68
N GLU A 44 -13.90 11.08 -45.10
CA GLU A 44 -14.49 11.05 -43.79
C GLU A 44 -13.44 11.22 -42.70
N HIS A 45 -13.82 11.90 -41.61
CA HIS A 45 -13.00 12.04 -40.40
C HIS A 45 -13.84 11.81 -39.17
N LYS A 46 -13.20 11.33 -38.10
CA LYS A 46 -13.79 11.21 -36.78
C LYS A 46 -12.87 11.82 -35.74
N THR A 47 -13.43 12.63 -34.86
CA THR A 47 -12.70 13.23 -33.74
C THR A 47 -12.95 12.42 -32.48
N PHE A 48 -11.89 12.12 -31.74
CA PHE A 48 -11.93 11.49 -30.42
C PHE A 48 -11.47 12.49 -29.39
N THR A 49 -12.28 12.67 -28.35
CA THR A 49 -11.92 13.52 -27.21
C THR A 49 -11.51 12.63 -26.05
N ARG A 50 -10.37 12.92 -25.43
CA ARG A 50 -9.89 12.26 -24.23
C ARG A 50 -9.67 13.29 -23.13
N TYR A 51 -10.01 12.91 -21.90
CA TYR A 51 -9.77 13.71 -20.71
C TYR A 51 -8.74 13.01 -19.84
N ILE A 52 -7.65 13.71 -19.50
CA ILE A 52 -6.66 13.27 -18.54
C ILE A 52 -6.82 14.12 -17.30
N THR A 53 -7.08 13.49 -16.17
CA THR A 53 -7.28 14.18 -14.90
C THR A 53 -6.30 13.69 -13.86
N VAL A 54 -5.99 14.54 -12.88
CA VAL A 54 -5.03 14.28 -11.82
C VAL A 54 -5.72 14.49 -10.47
N GLY A 55 -5.45 13.62 -9.51
CA GLY A 55 -5.96 13.72 -8.14
C GLY A 55 -5.04 13.00 -7.16
N ASN A 56 -5.25 13.21 -5.86
CA ASN A 56 -4.54 12.51 -4.80
C ASN A 56 -5.03 11.06 -4.62
N SER A 57 -6.13 10.72 -5.28
CA SER A 57 -6.71 9.37 -5.28
C SER A 57 -7.44 9.11 -6.60
N PRO A 58 -7.70 7.84 -6.96
CA PRO A 58 -8.56 7.50 -8.09
C PRO A 58 -9.96 8.11 -8.01
N ALA A 59 -10.56 8.19 -6.82
CA ALA A 59 -11.86 8.82 -6.63
C ALA A 59 -11.84 10.32 -6.92
N GLU A 60 -10.79 11.05 -6.51
CA GLU A 60 -10.61 12.45 -6.84
C GLU A 60 -10.41 12.67 -8.33
N ALA A 61 -9.49 11.90 -8.95
CA ALA A 61 -9.21 12.01 -10.37
C ALA A 61 -10.46 11.70 -11.23
N LEU A 62 -11.25 10.69 -10.85
CA LEU A 62 -12.51 10.36 -11.52
C LEU A 62 -13.56 11.48 -11.32
N GLY A 63 -13.62 12.08 -10.14
CA GLY A 63 -14.49 13.21 -9.85
C GLY A 63 -14.26 14.40 -10.78
N GLU A 64 -13.02 14.65 -11.16
CA GLU A 64 -12.67 15.69 -12.14
C GLU A 64 -13.23 15.36 -13.55
N VAL A 65 -13.20 14.07 -13.97
CA VAL A 65 -13.76 13.65 -15.26
C VAL A 65 -15.25 14.01 -15.37
N PHE A 66 -16.02 13.89 -14.29
CA PHE A 66 -17.47 14.20 -14.31
C PHE A 66 -17.74 15.65 -14.64
N LYS A 67 -16.86 16.59 -14.32
CA LYS A 67 -16.99 18.02 -14.66
C LYS A 67 -16.94 18.24 -16.18
N TYR A 68 -16.12 17.47 -16.88
CA TYR A 68 -15.95 17.59 -18.34
C TYR A 68 -16.96 16.80 -19.13
N THR A 69 -17.53 15.75 -18.55
CA THR A 69 -18.51 14.88 -19.21
C THR A 69 -19.96 15.27 -18.91
N ASN A 70 -20.19 16.44 -18.30
CA ASN A 70 -21.52 16.93 -17.89
C ASN A 70 -22.34 15.94 -17.06
N LYS A 71 -21.66 15.02 -16.37
CA LYS A 71 -22.32 14.04 -15.52
C LYS A 71 -22.69 14.70 -14.19
N SER A 72 -23.97 14.67 -13.86
CA SER A 72 -24.43 15.17 -12.56
C SER A 72 -23.70 14.43 -11.43
N SER A 73 -23.09 15.18 -10.54
CA SER A 73 -22.35 14.62 -9.39
C SER A 73 -22.50 15.51 -8.18
N SER A 74 -22.36 14.92 -7.00
CA SER A 74 -22.35 15.59 -5.71
C SER A 74 -20.97 15.50 -5.06
N GLU A 75 -20.60 16.54 -4.32
CA GLU A 75 -19.38 16.52 -3.54
C GLU A 75 -19.54 15.63 -2.31
N VAL A 76 -18.59 14.73 -2.09
CA VAL A 76 -18.52 13.88 -0.91
C VAL A 76 -17.22 14.20 -0.17
N SER A 77 -17.35 14.68 1.06
CA SER A 77 -16.23 14.96 1.96
C SER A 77 -16.22 13.92 3.09
N ILE A 78 -15.10 13.21 3.22
CA ILE A 78 -14.89 12.19 4.25
C ILE A 78 -13.78 12.66 5.18
N GLU A 79 -14.07 12.64 6.47
CA GLU A 79 -13.09 12.90 7.53
C GLU A 79 -12.92 11.63 8.37
N ILE A 80 -11.66 11.17 8.49
CA ILE A 80 -11.29 10.04 9.35
C ILE A 80 -10.51 10.59 10.53
N LYS A 81 -11.06 10.46 11.71
CA LYS A 81 -10.35 10.75 12.96
C LYS A 81 -9.36 9.64 13.26
N ASN A 82 -8.21 10.00 13.80
CA ASN A 82 -7.16 9.10 14.30
C ASN A 82 -6.50 8.17 13.26
N SER A 83 -6.64 8.43 11.95
CA SER A 83 -5.86 7.79 10.89
C SER A 83 -5.67 8.72 9.69
N THR A 84 -4.48 8.66 9.10
CA THR A 84 -4.11 9.32 7.84
C THR A 84 -3.67 8.31 6.77
N THR A 85 -3.70 7.02 7.09
CA THR A 85 -3.23 5.92 6.24
C THR A 85 -4.35 5.00 5.76
N ALA A 86 -5.58 5.22 6.24
CA ALA A 86 -6.71 4.38 5.90
C ALA A 86 -7.02 4.41 4.38
N LEU A 87 -7.34 3.25 3.83
CA LEU A 87 -7.95 3.14 2.52
C LEU A 87 -9.46 3.31 2.65
N ILE A 88 -10.03 4.24 1.91
CA ILE A 88 -11.46 4.40 1.74
C ILE A 88 -11.83 3.73 0.42
N ASN A 89 -12.47 2.57 0.48
CA ASN A 89 -12.91 1.84 -0.69
C ASN A 89 -14.41 2.09 -0.91
N LEU A 90 -14.73 2.79 -2.01
CA LEU A 90 -16.12 3.02 -2.42
C LEU A 90 -16.47 2.05 -3.52
N THR A 91 -17.60 1.36 -3.39
CA THR A 91 -18.08 0.45 -4.41
C THR A 91 -19.51 0.75 -4.79
N SER A 92 -19.84 0.70 -6.08
CA SER A 92 -21.18 0.83 -6.62
C SER A 92 -21.27 0.09 -7.96
N LYS A 93 -22.32 -0.70 -8.16
CA LYS A 93 -22.62 -1.42 -9.43
C LYS A 93 -21.39 -2.17 -10.00
N GLY A 94 -20.60 -2.81 -9.14
CA GLY A 94 -19.42 -3.59 -9.54
C GLY A 94 -18.15 -2.76 -9.84
N SER A 95 -18.22 -1.45 -9.73
CA SER A 95 -17.05 -0.55 -9.83
C SER A 95 -16.54 -0.18 -8.46
N SER A 96 -15.23 0.03 -8.35
CA SER A 96 -14.56 0.41 -7.10
C SER A 96 -13.70 1.67 -7.32
N TRP A 97 -13.79 2.61 -6.38
CA TRP A 97 -13.04 3.87 -6.41
C TRP A 97 -12.32 4.06 -5.07
N PRO A 98 -11.05 3.70 -5.00
CA PRO A 98 -10.27 3.95 -3.80
C PRO A 98 -9.98 5.43 -3.62
N ALA A 99 -10.10 5.89 -2.38
CA ALA A 99 -9.69 7.21 -1.93
C ALA A 99 -8.78 7.10 -0.72
N TYR A 100 -7.96 8.14 -0.50
CA TYR A 100 -7.03 8.19 0.63
C TYR A 100 -7.17 9.54 1.33
N PRO A 101 -7.18 9.58 2.65
CA PRO A 101 -7.19 10.83 3.38
C PRO A 101 -5.85 11.57 3.20
N SER A 102 -5.91 12.88 3.28
CA SER A 102 -4.73 13.73 3.41
C SER A 102 -4.07 13.54 4.78
N GLU A 103 -2.94 14.20 5.01
CA GLU A 103 -2.27 14.25 6.33
C GLU A 103 -3.18 14.76 7.46
N LYS A 104 -4.26 15.47 7.13
CA LYS A 104 -5.26 15.94 8.06
C LYS A 104 -6.44 14.97 8.25
N GLY A 105 -6.35 13.77 7.70
CA GLY A 105 -7.41 12.76 7.79
C GLY A 105 -8.63 13.05 6.90
N LYS A 106 -8.54 13.95 5.90
CA LYS A 106 -9.67 14.38 5.07
C LYS A 106 -9.43 14.10 3.60
N THR A 107 -10.50 13.74 2.89
CA THR A 107 -10.53 13.67 1.43
C THR A 107 -11.87 14.18 0.91
N THR A 108 -11.87 14.74 -0.30
CA THR A 108 -13.06 15.24 -0.96
C THR A 108 -13.01 14.86 -2.44
N PHE A 109 -14.10 14.33 -2.96
CA PHE A 109 -14.24 13.92 -4.36
C PHE A 109 -15.70 14.03 -4.78
N SER A 110 -15.97 13.93 -6.09
CA SER A 110 -17.32 13.98 -6.63
C SER A 110 -17.82 12.59 -6.99
N LEU A 111 -19.07 12.27 -6.63
CA LEU A 111 -19.74 11.03 -6.99
C LEU A 111 -21.03 11.31 -7.76
N PRO A 112 -21.33 10.53 -8.83
CA PRO A 112 -22.64 10.53 -9.46
C PRO A 112 -23.74 10.07 -8.50
N GLU A 113 -24.99 10.34 -8.87
CA GLU A 113 -26.15 9.79 -8.15
C GLU A 113 -26.11 8.26 -8.14
N GLY A 114 -26.44 7.68 -7.00
CA GLY A 114 -26.45 6.23 -6.80
C GLY A 114 -26.21 5.78 -5.37
N ASP A 115 -26.28 4.47 -5.19
CA ASP A 115 -26.01 3.81 -3.92
C ASP A 115 -24.55 3.35 -3.88
N TYR A 116 -23.88 3.65 -2.77
CA TYR A 116 -22.46 3.35 -2.55
C TYR A 116 -22.27 2.59 -1.24
N HIS A 117 -21.40 1.59 -1.29
CA HIS A 117 -20.86 0.94 -0.11
C HIS A 117 -19.48 1.56 0.17
N ILE A 118 -19.29 2.02 1.38
CA ILE A 118 -18.01 2.57 1.84
C ILE A 118 -17.41 1.58 2.82
N GLU A 119 -16.18 1.16 2.57
CA GLU A 119 -15.36 0.42 3.50
C GLU A 119 -14.13 1.24 3.85
N ILE A 120 -13.88 1.46 5.14
CA ILE A 120 -12.67 2.11 5.63
C ILE A 120 -11.78 1.04 6.23
N ILE A 121 -10.64 0.83 5.60
CA ILE A 121 -9.70 -0.24 5.92
C ILE A 121 -8.39 0.39 6.38
N ASP A 122 -7.99 0.11 7.60
CA ASP A 122 -6.72 0.53 8.16
C ASP A 122 -6.14 -0.63 8.97
N ARG A 123 -4.96 -1.10 8.59
CA ARG A 123 -4.36 -2.29 9.22
C ARG A 123 -4.22 -2.09 10.72
N GLY A 124 -4.55 -3.13 11.48
CA GLY A 124 -4.56 -3.07 12.93
C GLY A 124 -5.79 -2.41 13.54
N ARG A 125 -6.79 -2.09 12.73
CA ARG A 125 -8.05 -1.51 13.17
C ARG A 125 -9.24 -2.30 12.61
N LYS A 126 -10.36 -2.22 13.30
CA LYS A 126 -11.59 -2.81 12.79
C LYS A 126 -12.06 -2.04 11.55
N THR A 127 -12.28 -2.75 10.46
CA THR A 127 -12.89 -2.19 9.24
C THR A 127 -14.26 -1.59 9.54
N VAL A 128 -14.48 -0.36 9.10
CA VAL A 128 -15.79 0.31 9.20
C VAL A 128 -16.49 0.22 7.86
N LYS A 129 -17.79 -0.13 7.86
CA LYS A 129 -18.62 -0.24 6.66
C LYS A 129 -19.85 0.63 6.81
N GLN A 130 -20.19 1.35 5.75
CA GLN A 130 -21.39 2.18 5.68
C GLN A 130 -21.96 2.19 4.26
N GLN A 131 -23.27 2.29 4.15
CA GLN A 131 -23.96 2.57 2.90
C GLN A 131 -24.39 4.02 2.86
N ILE A 132 -24.29 4.63 1.69
CA ILE A 132 -24.81 5.97 1.42
C ILE A 132 -25.55 6.00 0.10
N THR A 133 -26.57 6.82 0.01
CA THR A 133 -27.25 7.15 -1.25
C THR A 133 -26.96 8.60 -1.60
N VAL A 134 -26.32 8.81 -2.75
CA VAL A 134 -26.10 10.13 -3.35
C VAL A 134 -27.27 10.42 -4.28
N ASN A 135 -28.17 11.31 -3.89
CA ASN A 135 -29.48 11.47 -4.55
C ASN A 135 -29.79 12.89 -5.04
N GLN A 136 -28.91 13.86 -4.86
CA GLN A 136 -29.10 15.24 -5.36
C GLN A 136 -27.78 15.98 -5.43
N LYS A 137 -27.73 17.10 -6.18
CA LYS A 137 -26.62 18.03 -6.14
C LYS A 137 -26.47 18.61 -4.73
N GLY A 138 -25.34 18.40 -4.10
CA GLY A 138 -25.06 18.89 -2.76
C GLY A 138 -23.71 18.45 -2.25
N THR A 139 -23.46 18.72 -0.97
CA THR A 139 -22.25 18.26 -0.27
C THR A 139 -22.64 17.26 0.79
N PHE A 140 -22.12 16.04 0.68
CA PHE A 140 -22.25 14.98 1.69
C PHE A 140 -21.03 15.02 2.60
N LYS A 141 -21.24 15.23 3.89
CA LYS A 141 -20.16 15.21 4.90
C LYS A 141 -20.28 13.97 5.75
N LEU A 142 -19.25 13.13 5.69
CA LEU A 142 -19.15 11.89 6.45
C LEU A 142 -17.97 11.99 7.41
N GLN A 143 -18.15 11.50 8.63
CA GLN A 143 -17.11 11.47 9.64
C GLN A 143 -17.03 10.07 10.25
N PHE A 144 -15.83 9.55 10.32
CA PHE A 144 -15.56 8.23 10.88
C PHE A 144 -14.52 8.33 11.99
N GLU A 145 -14.73 7.56 13.03
CA GLU A 145 -13.75 7.35 14.08
C GLU A 145 -13.39 5.88 14.11
N LEU A 146 -12.10 5.58 13.89
CA LEU A 146 -11.62 4.21 13.86
C LEU A 146 -11.29 3.72 15.27
N SER A 147 -11.33 2.39 15.47
CA SER A 147 -10.88 1.76 16.71
C SER A 147 -9.40 2.09 17.00
N ALA A 148 -8.98 1.94 18.26
CA ALA A 148 -7.58 2.07 18.60
C ALA A 148 -6.72 1.08 17.81
N LEU A 149 -5.49 1.47 17.48
CA LEU A 149 -4.56 0.69 16.66
C LEU A 149 -4.05 -0.53 17.46
N ALA A 150 -4.03 -1.69 16.79
CA ALA A 150 -3.47 -2.93 17.29
C ALA A 150 -2.19 -3.31 16.53
N GLY A 151 -1.33 -4.12 17.13
CA GLY A 151 -0.12 -4.57 16.48
C GLY A 151 0.89 -5.20 17.41
N VAL A 152 2.15 -5.21 16.96
CA VAL A 152 3.30 -5.71 17.70
C VAL A 152 4.35 -4.62 17.84
N ALA A 153 4.92 -4.50 19.03
CA ALA A 153 6.08 -3.68 19.32
C ALA A 153 7.29 -4.61 19.50
N PHE A 154 8.21 -4.57 18.55
CA PHE A 154 9.45 -5.35 18.61
C PHE A 154 10.51 -4.61 19.44
N ASP A 155 11.33 -5.39 20.17
CA ASP A 155 12.49 -4.93 20.90
C ASP A 155 13.59 -6.02 20.78
N VAL A 156 14.29 -6.00 19.65
CA VAL A 156 15.31 -6.97 19.28
C VAL A 156 16.68 -6.39 19.55
N ARG A 157 17.48 -7.11 20.33
CA ARG A 157 18.79 -6.64 20.80
C ARG A 157 19.90 -7.62 20.43
N ASN A 158 21.12 -7.15 20.40
CA ASN A 158 22.31 -7.99 20.30
C ASN A 158 22.80 -8.45 21.70
N ALA A 159 23.89 -9.21 21.73
CA ALA A 159 24.47 -9.72 22.97
C ALA A 159 25.02 -8.62 23.92
N LYS A 160 25.18 -7.38 23.44
CA LYS A 160 25.59 -6.21 24.22
C LYS A 160 24.40 -5.35 24.65
N ASP A 161 23.18 -5.88 24.54
CA ASP A 161 21.93 -5.18 24.84
C ASP A 161 21.67 -3.91 23.99
N LEU A 162 22.28 -3.83 22.82
CA LEU A 162 22.05 -2.74 21.87
C LEU A 162 20.97 -3.14 20.87
N SER A 163 20.10 -2.18 20.52
CA SER A 163 19.13 -2.33 19.42
C SER A 163 19.87 -2.78 18.15
N THR A 164 19.35 -3.78 17.47
CA THR A 164 20.07 -4.38 16.34
C THR A 164 19.16 -4.57 15.12
N PRO A 165 19.66 -4.25 13.91
CA PRO A 165 18.94 -4.52 12.68
C PRO A 165 18.53 -5.99 12.57
N CYS A 166 17.35 -6.23 11.98
CA CYS A 166 16.82 -7.58 11.87
C CYS A 166 15.75 -7.68 10.75
N LYS A 167 15.52 -8.91 10.32
CA LYS A 167 14.37 -9.27 9.49
C LYS A 167 13.37 -10.06 10.32
N ILE A 168 12.10 -9.78 10.10
CA ILE A 168 10.98 -10.52 10.71
C ILE A 168 10.12 -11.10 9.61
N GLN A 169 9.89 -12.39 9.64
CA GLN A 169 8.90 -13.07 8.82
C GLN A 169 7.64 -13.32 9.68
N PHE A 170 6.50 -13.01 9.12
CA PHE A 170 5.19 -13.10 9.75
C PHE A 170 4.40 -14.26 9.16
N SER A 171 3.78 -15.04 10.04
CA SER A 171 2.84 -16.09 9.64
C SER A 171 1.63 -16.04 10.55
N GLY A 172 0.43 -16.06 9.99
CA GLY A 172 -0.78 -16.27 10.77
C GLY A 172 -0.88 -17.72 11.22
N THR A 173 -1.43 -17.96 12.41
CA THR A 173 -1.66 -19.32 12.93
C THR A 173 -3.13 -19.58 13.21
N GLY A 174 -3.56 -20.83 13.14
CA GLY A 174 -4.94 -21.23 13.31
C GLY A 174 -5.87 -20.62 12.26
N LYS A 175 -6.80 -19.75 12.69
CA LYS A 175 -7.74 -19.05 11.81
C LYS A 175 -7.22 -17.68 11.34
N THR A 176 -6.05 -17.26 11.81
CA THR A 176 -5.46 -15.98 11.45
C THR A 176 -4.75 -16.08 10.10
N ALA A 177 -5.10 -15.23 9.17
CA ALA A 177 -4.39 -15.16 7.88
C ALA A 177 -2.99 -14.56 8.05
N THR A 178 -2.03 -15.04 7.24
CA THR A 178 -0.74 -14.38 7.13
C THR A 178 -0.93 -12.96 6.59
N PRO A 179 -0.37 -11.93 7.25
CA PRO A 179 -0.61 -10.56 6.84
C PRO A 179 0.12 -10.23 5.54
N ASN A 180 -0.52 -9.48 4.68
CA ASN A 180 0.17 -8.80 3.59
C ASN A 180 0.57 -7.38 4.06
N LEU A 181 1.85 -7.19 4.35
CA LEU A 181 2.38 -5.94 4.92
C LEU A 181 2.65 -4.86 3.86
N GLY A 182 2.66 -5.23 2.60
CA GLY A 182 2.88 -4.28 1.51
C GLY A 182 3.43 -4.94 0.25
N PRO A 183 3.78 -4.14 -0.77
CA PRO A 183 4.33 -4.63 -2.02
C PRO A 183 5.74 -5.20 -1.86
N GLN A 184 6.19 -5.99 -2.84
CA GLN A 184 7.45 -6.74 -2.81
C GLN A 184 8.72 -5.89 -2.87
N ASN A 185 8.60 -4.59 -3.14
CA ASN A 185 9.71 -3.69 -3.40
C ASN A 185 10.08 -2.79 -2.21
N ARG A 186 9.76 -3.18 -0.99
CA ARG A 186 10.03 -2.41 0.24
C ARG A 186 10.82 -3.21 1.25
N ALA A 187 11.55 -2.52 2.10
CA ALA A 187 12.12 -3.08 3.32
C ALA A 187 11.07 -3.15 4.44
N HIS A 188 10.42 -2.02 4.72
CA HIS A 188 9.39 -1.91 5.75
C HIS A 188 8.04 -2.40 5.21
N GLY A 189 7.79 -3.71 5.29
CA GLY A 189 6.54 -4.33 4.88
C GLY A 189 6.54 -4.86 3.45
N CYS A 190 7.31 -5.90 3.21
CA CYS A 190 7.38 -6.65 1.95
C CYS A 190 6.61 -7.96 2.08
N VAL A 191 5.39 -8.01 1.53
CA VAL A 191 4.48 -9.17 1.62
C VAL A 191 4.29 -9.61 3.08
N ASP A 192 4.94 -10.67 3.52
CA ASP A 192 4.91 -11.22 4.88
C ASP A 192 6.19 -10.94 5.68
N GLN A 193 7.00 -9.98 5.24
CA GLN A 193 8.29 -9.69 5.84
C GLN A 193 8.43 -8.21 6.21
N TRP A 194 9.26 -7.96 7.21
CA TRP A 194 9.69 -6.63 7.61
C TRP A 194 11.18 -6.64 7.88
N HIS A 195 11.93 -5.88 7.08
CA HIS A 195 13.33 -5.61 7.32
C HIS A 195 13.44 -4.29 8.08
N SER A 196 14.30 -4.25 9.07
CA SER A 196 14.50 -3.05 9.88
C SER A 196 15.97 -2.79 10.13
N GLU A 197 16.37 -1.54 9.97
CA GLU A 197 17.70 -1.02 10.29
C GLU A 197 17.96 -0.95 11.79
N ARG A 198 16.96 -1.26 12.62
CA ARG A 198 17.03 -1.28 14.09
C ARG A 198 16.12 -2.34 14.68
N GLY A 199 16.31 -2.66 15.96
CA GLY A 199 15.51 -3.68 16.64
C GLY A 199 14.25 -3.16 17.33
N ASP A 200 14.07 -1.84 17.47
CA ASP A 200 12.95 -1.21 18.16
C ASP A 200 12.02 -0.54 17.14
N PHE A 201 10.88 -1.19 16.85
CA PHE A 201 9.89 -0.68 15.92
C PHE A 201 8.52 -1.29 16.18
N LYS A 202 7.48 -0.72 15.54
CA LYS A 202 6.11 -1.19 15.65
C LYS A 202 5.55 -1.56 14.28
N VAL A 203 4.79 -2.64 14.24
CA VAL A 203 4.04 -3.07 13.06
C VAL A 203 2.57 -3.21 13.43
N ALA A 204 1.72 -2.49 12.71
CA ALA A 204 0.28 -2.61 12.84
C ALA A 204 -0.18 -3.97 12.28
N LEU A 205 -0.97 -4.70 13.05
CA LEU A 205 -1.53 -6.00 12.69
C LEU A 205 -2.96 -6.10 13.19
N ASP A 206 -3.79 -6.76 12.42
CA ASP A 206 -5.13 -7.10 12.86
C ASP A 206 -5.10 -8.04 14.08
N PRO A 207 -6.11 -8.00 14.93
CA PRO A 207 -6.21 -8.95 16.04
C PRO A 207 -6.17 -10.40 15.54
N GLY A 208 -5.32 -11.22 16.18
CA GLY A 208 -5.09 -12.60 15.74
C GLY A 208 -3.85 -13.21 16.39
N THR A 209 -3.56 -14.47 16.08
CA THR A 209 -2.37 -15.16 16.59
C THR A 209 -1.35 -15.31 15.46
N TYR A 210 -0.12 -14.87 15.71
CA TYR A 210 0.95 -14.81 14.73
C TYR A 210 2.20 -15.48 15.25
N ARG A 211 2.89 -16.18 14.34
CA ARG A 211 4.23 -16.69 14.54
C ARG A 211 5.22 -15.79 13.82
N PHE A 212 6.25 -15.35 14.53
CA PHE A 212 7.34 -14.54 14.00
C PHE A 212 8.63 -15.35 13.97
N VAL A 213 9.35 -15.28 12.85
CA VAL A 213 10.75 -15.72 12.76
C VAL A 213 11.61 -14.49 12.61
N ILE A 214 12.46 -14.24 13.60
CA ILE A 214 13.34 -13.05 13.68
C ILE A 214 14.76 -13.50 13.37
N THR A 215 15.39 -12.89 12.37
CA THR A 215 16.72 -13.25 11.87
C THR A 215 17.60 -12.04 11.69
N ARG A 216 18.91 -12.26 11.53
CA ARG A 216 19.93 -11.27 11.18
C ARG A 216 21.03 -11.92 10.32
N GLY A 217 20.66 -12.48 9.18
CA GLY A 217 21.60 -13.21 8.33
C GLY A 217 22.11 -14.52 8.93
N ILE A 218 23.04 -15.15 8.22
CA ILE A 218 23.49 -16.53 8.47
C ILE A 218 24.43 -16.70 9.67
N GLU A 219 25.00 -15.61 10.17
CA GLU A 219 25.98 -15.68 11.27
C GLU A 219 25.32 -15.68 12.65
N TYR A 220 24.03 -15.38 12.72
CA TYR A 220 23.29 -15.21 13.97
C TYR A 220 22.31 -16.37 14.21
N ASN A 221 21.98 -16.57 15.49
CA ASN A 221 20.82 -17.40 15.81
C ASN A 221 19.52 -16.74 15.28
N HIS A 222 18.48 -17.52 15.19
CA HIS A 222 17.13 -16.99 14.95
C HIS A 222 16.27 -17.13 16.21
N LEU A 223 15.20 -16.35 16.27
CA LEU A 223 14.19 -16.43 17.33
C LEU A 223 12.85 -16.77 16.71
N VAL A 224 12.11 -17.65 17.36
CA VAL A 224 10.73 -17.95 17.02
C VAL A 224 9.86 -17.47 18.16
N ARG A 225 8.82 -16.72 17.84
CA ARG A 225 7.83 -16.22 18.82
C ARG A 225 6.44 -16.44 18.28
N GLU A 226 5.54 -16.89 19.12
CA GLU A 226 4.11 -16.91 18.84
C GLU A 226 3.40 -16.03 19.84
N VAL A 227 2.58 -15.10 19.37
CA VAL A 227 1.86 -14.15 20.21
C VAL A 227 0.48 -13.88 19.66
N THR A 228 -0.44 -13.55 20.58
CA THR A 228 -1.78 -13.08 20.23
C THR A 228 -1.81 -11.56 20.30
N VAL A 229 -2.14 -10.93 19.17
CA VAL A 229 -2.43 -9.49 19.05
C VAL A 229 -3.88 -9.27 19.44
N LYS A 230 -4.12 -8.41 20.43
CA LYS A 230 -5.46 -8.01 20.89
C LYS A 230 -5.84 -6.66 20.30
N ALA A 231 -7.14 -6.47 20.07
CA ALA A 231 -7.65 -5.22 19.54
C ALA A 231 -7.24 -4.02 20.40
N GLY A 232 -6.83 -2.93 19.75
CA GLY A 232 -6.56 -1.64 20.39
C GLY A 232 -5.28 -1.57 21.20
N GLN A 233 -4.36 -2.53 21.09
CA GLN A 233 -3.09 -2.50 21.83
C GLN A 233 -1.93 -3.11 21.06
N PHE A 234 -0.71 -2.71 21.43
CA PHE A 234 0.51 -3.31 20.91
C PHE A 234 1.03 -4.38 21.88
N THR A 235 1.17 -5.61 21.36
CA THR A 235 1.82 -6.71 22.10
C THR A 235 3.34 -6.58 21.97
N LYS A 236 4.08 -6.60 23.09
CA LYS A 236 5.54 -6.54 23.06
C LYS A 236 6.12 -7.90 22.68
N VAL A 237 7.09 -7.89 21.73
CA VAL A 237 7.92 -9.03 21.36
C VAL A 237 9.39 -8.65 21.50
N SER A 238 10.10 -9.33 22.37
CA SER A 238 11.52 -9.05 22.64
C SER A 238 12.39 -10.31 22.49
N GLY A 239 13.67 -10.08 22.26
CA GLY A 239 14.66 -11.15 22.21
C GLY A 239 16.04 -10.70 21.82
N THR A 240 17.02 -11.59 22.01
CA THR A 240 18.42 -11.31 21.73
C THR A 240 18.93 -12.17 20.59
N LEU A 241 19.43 -11.52 19.53
CA LEU A 241 20.18 -12.16 18.45
C LEU A 241 21.65 -12.21 18.80
N LYS A 242 22.18 -13.43 18.87
CA LYS A 242 23.59 -13.70 19.23
C LYS A 242 24.32 -14.22 18.02
N ARG A 243 25.51 -13.69 17.73
CA ARG A 243 26.39 -14.22 16.69
C ARG A 243 26.88 -15.61 17.12
N LEU A 244 26.67 -16.60 16.28
CA LEU A 244 27.06 -18.00 16.53
C LEU A 244 28.35 -18.40 15.79
N VAL A 245 28.64 -17.73 14.67
CA VAL A 245 29.79 -18.03 13.83
C VAL A 245 30.90 -17.02 14.13
N ASN A 246 32.10 -17.52 14.39
CA ASN A 246 33.28 -16.66 14.55
C ASN A 246 33.84 -16.26 13.18
N THR A 247 33.54 -15.07 12.75
CA THR A 247 33.99 -14.50 11.47
C THR A 247 35.00 -13.37 11.67
N LYS A 248 35.79 -13.44 12.76
CA LYS A 248 36.82 -12.44 13.01
C LYS A 248 37.85 -12.40 11.87
N GLY A 249 38.04 -11.24 11.26
CA GLY A 249 38.93 -11.02 10.12
C GLY A 249 38.26 -11.25 8.76
N TRP A 250 36.96 -11.56 8.74
CA TRP A 250 36.15 -11.69 7.55
C TRP A 250 35.01 -10.68 7.60
N ILE A 251 34.54 -10.28 6.41
CA ILE A 251 33.35 -9.45 6.23
C ILE A 251 32.31 -10.19 5.39
N SER A 252 31.05 -9.99 5.69
CA SER A 252 29.93 -10.47 4.93
C SER A 252 29.69 -9.56 3.71
N THR A 253 29.61 -10.12 2.52
CA THR A 253 29.54 -9.35 1.28
C THR A 253 28.44 -9.84 0.33
N ASP A 254 27.88 -8.90 -0.44
CA ASP A 254 27.06 -9.16 -1.62
C ASP A 254 27.66 -8.35 -2.80
N PHE A 255 28.19 -9.02 -3.81
CA PHE A 255 28.83 -8.41 -4.96
C PHE A 255 27.91 -8.22 -6.18
N HIS A 256 26.64 -8.58 -6.07
CA HIS A 256 25.69 -8.42 -7.16
C HIS A 256 24.29 -8.03 -6.64
N ASN A 257 24.06 -6.74 -6.51
CA ASN A 257 22.78 -6.21 -6.06
C ASN A 257 22.35 -5.01 -6.91
N HIS A 258 21.03 -4.89 -7.09
CA HIS A 258 20.37 -3.85 -7.87
C HIS A 258 19.33 -3.13 -7.03
N SER A 259 19.09 -1.87 -7.37
CA SER A 259 18.00 -1.06 -6.84
C SER A 259 17.31 -0.28 -7.98
N THR A 260 16.47 0.71 -7.68
CA THR A 260 15.71 1.44 -8.71
C THR A 260 16.51 2.17 -9.79
N PRO A 261 17.80 2.54 -9.65
CA PRO A 261 18.60 3.02 -10.78
C PRO A 261 18.73 1.98 -11.90
N SER A 262 18.74 0.67 -11.57
CA SER A 262 18.65 -0.39 -12.58
C SER A 262 17.24 -0.53 -13.13
N GLY A 263 17.10 -0.61 -14.44
CA GLY A 263 15.80 -0.72 -15.11
C GLY A 263 15.04 -2.03 -14.84
N ASP A 264 15.70 -3.03 -14.29
CA ASP A 264 15.17 -4.37 -13.96
C ASP A 264 14.78 -4.54 -12.49
N ASN A 265 14.95 -3.53 -11.65
CA ASN A 265 14.62 -3.58 -10.24
C ASN A 265 13.65 -2.47 -9.81
N GLN A 266 12.76 -2.78 -8.88
CA GLN A 266 11.77 -1.84 -8.34
C GLN A 266 12.01 -1.53 -6.85
N CYS A 267 12.99 -2.15 -6.21
CA CYS A 267 13.34 -1.86 -4.82
C CYS A 267 14.09 -0.54 -4.74
N GLY A 268 13.60 0.42 -3.98
CA GLY A 268 14.27 1.69 -3.74
C GLY A 268 15.68 1.50 -3.16
N THR A 269 16.60 2.42 -3.42
CA THR A 269 17.98 2.32 -2.92
C THR A 269 18.01 2.28 -1.40
N ASP A 270 17.24 3.11 -0.71
CA ASP A 270 17.15 3.10 0.76
C ASP A 270 16.59 1.78 1.29
N ASP A 271 15.53 1.25 0.64
CA ASP A 271 14.96 -0.05 0.97
C ASP A 271 15.99 -1.18 0.78
N ARG A 272 16.78 -1.14 -0.30
CA ARG A 272 17.85 -2.11 -0.55
C ARG A 272 18.91 -2.05 0.55
N ILE A 273 19.34 -0.87 0.96
CA ILE A 273 20.30 -0.71 2.06
C ILE A 273 19.75 -1.30 3.37
N ILE A 274 18.48 -1.05 3.69
CA ILE A 274 17.83 -1.62 4.88
C ILE A 274 17.81 -3.15 4.80
N ASN A 275 17.50 -3.73 3.63
CA ASN A 275 17.53 -5.18 3.43
C ASN A 275 18.91 -5.77 3.73
N LEU A 276 19.97 -5.16 3.18
CA LEU A 276 21.35 -5.60 3.41
C LEU A 276 21.76 -5.50 4.88
N VAL A 277 21.41 -4.39 5.53
CA VAL A 277 21.71 -4.18 6.96
C VAL A 277 20.97 -5.18 7.85
N ALA A 278 19.71 -5.48 7.54
CA ALA A 278 18.90 -6.45 8.28
C ALA A 278 19.45 -7.88 8.17
N GLU A 279 20.09 -8.24 7.05
CA GLU A 279 20.75 -9.53 6.82
C GLU A 279 22.24 -9.53 7.20
N HIS A 280 22.73 -8.47 7.83
CA HIS A 280 24.13 -8.31 8.25
C HIS A 280 25.13 -8.41 7.10
N ILE A 281 24.80 -7.85 5.95
CA ILE A 281 25.75 -7.65 4.86
C ILE A 281 26.58 -6.40 5.18
N GLU A 282 27.87 -6.55 5.30
CA GLU A 282 28.79 -5.48 5.76
C GLU A 282 29.39 -4.69 4.60
N PHE A 283 29.44 -5.28 3.41
CA PHE A 283 29.90 -4.63 2.19
C PHE A 283 29.09 -5.09 0.97
N ALA A 284 28.55 -4.15 0.24
CA ALA A 284 27.80 -4.42 -0.99
C ALA A 284 28.00 -3.25 -1.98
N PRO A 285 28.84 -3.39 -3.00
CA PRO A 285 28.91 -2.40 -4.07
C PRO A 285 27.62 -2.41 -4.86
N THR A 286 27.14 -1.24 -5.28
CA THR A 286 26.03 -1.17 -6.21
C THR A 286 26.49 -1.61 -7.60
N THR A 287 25.75 -2.52 -8.23
CA THR A 287 26.05 -3.08 -9.55
C THR A 287 24.94 -2.72 -10.55
N GLU A 288 24.53 -1.45 -10.49
CA GLU A 288 23.45 -0.90 -11.33
C GLU A 288 23.81 -0.91 -12.81
N HIS A 289 22.82 -1.07 -13.68
CA HIS A 289 22.95 -0.99 -15.15
C HIS A 289 23.01 0.45 -15.66
#